data_ef562b93e06df245e1c80cc1e71240b8
#
_entry.id   ef562b93e06df245e1c80cc1e71240b8
#
_cell.length_a   1.000
_cell.length_b   1.000
_cell.length_c   1.000
_cell.angle_alpha   90.00
_cell.angle_beta   90.00
_cell.angle_gamma   90.00
#
_symmetry.space_group_name_H-M   'P 1'
#
loop_
_entity.id
_entity.type
_entity.pdbx_description
1 polymer ?
#
loop_
_entity_poly.entity_id
_entity_poly.type
_entity_poly.pdbx_seq_one_letter_code
_entity_poly.pdbx_strand_id
1 'polypeptide(L)'
;GTDGIHSENSDDTTKGFVYIEGGTITINAADDGIHAGTTLDIVGGKIDITNSNEGLEGKDVNISGGEINVVSSDDGINATASATTGQKENMQAEDASINISGGKITVNAEGDGLDSNGDLTVSGGETYVSGTTRGGNGGIDYNGTATITGGTVIVTEIQSMTENFGSSSTQGVVQLSVSNQAAGTTVSIADSKGNILASYTPAKEYNSVIISTKGMTQGETYTLTAGTTTQQVTLSQLVSGSGGMGGMQGGPGGNGGPGGNEGGPRGGFGNGMNGGPGNGGFGGPNGNGG
;
A
#
# COMPACT_ATOMS: atom_id res chain seq x y z
N GLY A 1 -13.52 22.81 12.47
CA GLY A 1 -12.65 21.67 12.21
C GLY A 1 -13.11 20.93 10.99
N THR A 2 -12.19 20.42 10.28
CA THR A 2 -12.40 19.61 9.09
C THR A 2 -12.39 18.13 9.45
N ASP A 3 -11.62 17.78 10.52
CA ASP A 3 -11.48 16.43 11.04
C ASP A 3 -12.58 16.05 12.04
N GLY A 4 -12.85 14.75 12.15
CA GLY A 4 -13.81 14.23 13.10
C GLY A 4 -13.28 14.25 14.54
N ILE A 5 -12.10 13.68 14.74
CA ILE A 5 -11.33 13.73 15.99
C ILE A 5 -9.92 14.18 15.61
N HIS A 6 -9.41 15.22 16.29
CA HIS A 6 -8.11 15.79 16.00
C HIS A 6 -7.32 16.05 17.28
N SER A 7 -6.07 15.60 17.30
CA SER A 7 -5.12 15.90 18.36
C SER A 7 -3.74 16.14 17.76
N GLU A 8 -3.21 17.36 17.90
CA GLU A 8 -1.90 17.72 17.41
C GLU A 8 -1.15 18.58 18.42
N ASN A 9 0.17 18.48 18.46
CA ASN A 9 1.04 19.35 19.21
C ASN A 9 2.41 19.46 18.55
N SER A 10 2.64 20.57 17.86
CA SER A 10 3.91 20.83 17.17
C SER A 10 5.10 21.13 18.09
N ASP A 11 4.84 21.51 19.36
CA ASP A 11 5.86 21.94 20.29
C ASP A 11 6.35 20.81 21.21
N ASP A 12 5.57 19.73 21.34
CA ASP A 12 5.84 18.64 22.28
C ASP A 12 5.41 17.29 21.66
N THR A 13 6.37 16.55 21.14
CA THR A 13 6.16 15.25 20.48
C THR A 13 5.67 14.13 21.41
N THR A 14 5.54 14.38 22.71
CA THR A 14 4.88 13.47 23.66
C THR A 14 3.38 13.71 23.76
N LYS A 15 2.87 14.68 23.03
CA LYS A 15 1.46 15.06 22.93
C LYS A 15 0.99 14.92 21.49
N GLY A 16 -0.29 15.24 21.25
CA GLY A 16 -0.87 15.07 19.91
C GLY A 16 -1.28 13.62 19.64
N PHE A 17 -1.53 12.83 20.67
CA PHE A 17 -2.02 11.47 20.55
C PHE A 17 -3.53 11.36 20.68
N VAL A 18 -4.09 10.28 20.15
CA VAL A 18 -5.49 9.85 20.33
C VAL A 18 -5.47 8.43 20.87
N TYR A 19 -6.23 8.17 21.95
CA TYR A 19 -6.40 6.84 22.53
C TYR A 19 -7.88 6.49 22.65
N ILE A 20 -8.32 5.40 22.02
CA ILE A 20 -9.71 4.94 22.02
C ILE A 20 -9.80 3.56 22.66
N GLU A 21 -10.41 3.50 23.84
CA GLU A 21 -10.59 2.26 24.60
C GLU A 21 -11.93 1.59 24.32
N GLY A 22 -12.95 2.34 23.92
CA GLY A 22 -14.29 1.80 23.74
C GLY A 22 -15.31 2.85 23.33
N GLY A 23 -16.58 2.47 23.42
CA GLY A 23 -17.70 3.31 23.03
C GLY A 23 -18.15 3.08 21.59
N THR A 24 -19.11 3.90 21.14
CA THR A 24 -19.58 3.92 19.75
C THR A 24 -19.35 5.32 19.21
N ILE A 25 -18.57 5.41 18.15
CA ILE A 25 -18.15 6.64 17.50
C ILE A 25 -18.60 6.57 16.05
N THR A 26 -19.32 7.59 15.59
CA THR A 26 -19.71 7.74 14.19
C THR A 26 -19.20 9.08 13.70
N ILE A 27 -18.43 9.06 12.60
CA ILE A 27 -17.76 10.23 12.04
C ILE A 27 -18.21 10.43 10.60
N ASN A 28 -18.43 11.71 10.25
CA ASN A 28 -18.54 12.20 8.88
C ASN A 28 -17.74 13.49 8.83
N ALA A 29 -16.54 13.42 8.28
CA ALA A 29 -15.58 14.51 8.24
C ALA A 29 -15.37 15.00 6.80
N ALA A 30 -14.92 16.24 6.66
CA ALA A 30 -14.54 16.81 5.36
C ALA A 30 -13.05 16.61 5.05
N ASP A 31 -12.27 16.38 6.10
CA ASP A 31 -10.86 16.01 6.08
C ASP A 31 -10.72 14.65 6.78
N ASP A 32 -9.87 14.48 7.76
CA ASP A 32 -9.62 13.17 8.34
C ASP A 32 -10.72 12.70 9.29
N GLY A 33 -10.97 11.41 9.29
CA GLY A 33 -11.87 10.82 10.25
C GLY A 33 -11.30 10.97 11.67
N ILE A 34 -10.09 10.48 11.88
CA ILE A 34 -9.34 10.60 13.14
C ILE A 34 -7.89 10.92 12.79
N HIS A 35 -7.42 12.08 13.27
CA HIS A 35 -6.03 12.55 13.10
C HIS A 35 -5.33 12.64 14.45
N ALA A 36 -4.16 12.01 14.54
CA ALA A 36 -3.25 12.14 15.67
C ALA A 36 -1.87 12.57 15.17
N GLY A 37 -1.39 13.73 15.56
CA GLY A 37 -0.06 14.22 15.16
C GLY A 37 1.12 13.35 15.64
N THR A 38 0.85 12.40 16.56
CA THR A 38 1.82 11.39 17.01
C THR A 38 1.20 9.99 16.94
N THR A 39 0.66 9.47 18.02
CA THR A 39 0.17 8.10 18.08
C THR A 39 -1.36 8.05 18.09
N LEU A 40 -1.92 7.22 17.23
CA LEU A 40 -3.31 6.82 17.28
C LEU A 40 -3.40 5.38 17.79
N ASP A 41 -3.87 5.20 19.01
CA ASP A 41 -4.08 3.90 19.64
C ASP A 41 -5.58 3.55 19.69
N ILE A 42 -5.99 2.45 19.06
CA ILE A 42 -7.35 1.91 19.13
C ILE A 42 -7.28 0.52 19.76
N VAL A 43 -7.74 0.42 21.00
CA VAL A 43 -7.73 -0.84 21.75
C VAL A 43 -9.12 -1.47 21.87
N GLY A 44 -10.19 -0.75 21.47
CA GLY A 44 -11.56 -1.24 21.50
C GLY A 44 -12.57 -0.22 20.97
N GLY A 45 -13.85 -0.58 21.08
CA GLY A 45 -14.96 0.26 20.64
C GLY A 45 -15.50 -0.12 19.26
N LYS A 46 -16.56 0.61 18.88
CA LYS A 46 -17.13 0.55 17.54
C LYS A 46 -16.97 1.92 16.88
N ILE A 47 -16.18 1.96 15.79
CA ILE A 47 -15.84 3.19 15.07
C ILE A 47 -16.38 3.05 13.65
N ASP A 48 -17.20 3.99 13.22
CA ASP A 48 -17.81 4.04 11.90
C ASP A 48 -17.53 5.40 11.26
N ILE A 49 -16.51 5.45 10.40
CA ILE A 49 -16.16 6.63 9.61
C ILE A 49 -16.89 6.49 8.27
N THR A 50 -17.98 7.24 8.14
CA THR A 50 -18.90 7.13 7.00
C THR A 50 -18.46 7.97 5.81
N ASN A 51 -17.57 8.93 6.04
CA ASN A 51 -16.91 9.76 5.04
C ASN A 51 -15.73 10.50 5.67
N SER A 52 -14.62 10.57 4.95
CA SER A 52 -13.43 11.35 5.29
C SER A 52 -12.58 11.58 4.03
N ASN A 53 -11.55 12.41 4.13
CA ASN A 53 -10.44 12.39 3.17
C ASN A 53 -9.57 11.18 3.50
N GLU A 54 -8.82 11.22 4.58
CA GLU A 54 -8.16 10.05 5.16
C GLU A 54 -9.01 9.47 6.32
N GLY A 55 -8.97 8.15 6.48
CA GLY A 55 -9.80 7.50 7.50
C GLY A 55 -9.21 7.67 8.89
N LEU A 56 -8.07 7.04 9.10
CA LEU A 56 -7.28 7.05 10.32
C LEU A 56 -5.88 7.54 9.98
N GLU A 57 -5.43 8.62 10.61
CA GLU A 57 -4.12 9.18 10.40
C GLU A 57 -3.33 9.32 11.71
N GLY A 58 -2.03 9.08 11.61
CA GLY A 58 -1.09 9.29 12.71
C GLY A 58 0.34 8.99 12.30
N LYS A 59 1.32 9.43 13.09
CA LYS A 59 2.69 8.97 12.89
C LYS A 59 2.78 7.45 13.14
N ASP A 60 2.22 7.00 14.25
CA ASP A 60 2.10 5.59 14.58
C ASP A 60 0.61 5.24 14.78
N VAL A 61 0.08 4.37 13.93
CA VAL A 61 -1.30 3.89 14.03
C VAL A 61 -1.28 2.46 14.58
N ASN A 62 -1.76 2.29 15.81
CA ASN A 62 -1.79 1.02 16.51
C ASN A 62 -3.23 0.55 16.72
N ILE A 63 -3.60 -0.60 16.16
CA ILE A 63 -4.93 -1.18 16.32
C ILE A 63 -4.80 -2.55 16.97
N SER A 64 -5.27 -2.67 18.21
CA SER A 64 -5.25 -3.93 18.96
C SER A 64 -6.63 -4.48 19.26
N GLY A 65 -7.70 -3.75 18.93
CA GLY A 65 -9.08 -4.17 19.16
C GLY A 65 -10.09 -3.27 18.48
N GLY A 66 -11.37 -3.54 18.71
CA GLY A 66 -12.50 -2.78 18.17
C GLY A 66 -13.07 -3.33 16.86
N GLU A 67 -14.23 -2.77 16.48
CA GLU A 67 -14.85 -2.94 15.16
C GLU A 67 -14.78 -1.59 14.45
N ILE A 68 -14.01 -1.52 13.38
CA ILE A 68 -13.66 -0.28 12.69
C ILE A 68 -14.10 -0.38 11.24
N ASN A 69 -14.93 0.56 10.80
CA ASN A 69 -15.32 0.72 9.41
C ASN A 69 -14.87 2.10 8.94
N VAL A 70 -14.20 2.13 7.78
CA VAL A 70 -13.67 3.35 7.18
C VAL A 70 -14.17 3.48 5.75
N VAL A 71 -14.68 4.66 5.42
CA VAL A 71 -14.94 5.10 4.04
C VAL A 71 -14.17 6.40 3.84
N SER A 72 -13.19 6.39 2.93
CA SER A 72 -12.33 7.53 2.63
C SER A 72 -12.28 7.85 1.14
N SER A 73 -12.08 9.11 0.83
CA SER A 73 -11.89 9.61 -0.55
C SER A 73 -10.44 9.60 -0.99
N ASP A 74 -9.53 9.41 -0.04
CA ASP A 74 -8.10 9.16 -0.20
C ASP A 74 -7.77 7.90 0.61
N ASP A 75 -6.78 7.92 1.49
CA ASP A 75 -6.29 6.72 2.15
C ASP A 75 -7.19 6.23 3.30
N GLY A 76 -7.22 4.92 3.47
CA GLY A 76 -8.01 4.31 4.53
C GLY A 76 -7.36 4.45 5.89
N ILE A 77 -6.12 4.02 6.01
CA ILE A 77 -5.26 4.16 7.19
C ILE A 77 -3.92 4.68 6.69
N ASN A 78 -3.52 5.86 7.17
CA ASN A 78 -2.29 6.53 6.79
C ASN A 78 -1.34 6.68 8.00
N ALA A 79 -0.10 6.23 7.86
CA ALA A 79 0.95 6.47 8.84
C ALA A 79 2.05 7.35 8.24
N THR A 80 2.16 8.59 8.72
CA THR A 80 3.14 9.56 8.24
C THR A 80 3.80 10.33 9.39
N ALA A 81 5.13 10.49 9.33
CA ALA A 81 5.88 11.29 10.30
C ALA A 81 5.95 12.77 9.92
N SER A 82 5.57 13.08 8.70
CA SER A 82 5.69 14.42 8.12
C SER A 82 4.34 15.12 8.07
N ALA A 83 4.12 16.09 8.93
CA ALA A 83 3.03 17.08 8.77
C ALA A 83 3.24 18.02 7.55
N THR A 84 3.80 17.53 6.45
CA THR A 84 4.12 18.34 5.27
C THR A 84 3.00 18.28 4.26
N THR A 85 2.04 19.17 4.45
CA THR A 85 1.10 19.56 3.40
C THR A 85 1.83 19.89 2.08
N GLY A 86 1.73 18.99 1.09
CA GLY A 86 2.04 19.30 -0.31
C GLY A 86 3.49 19.17 -0.75
N GLN A 87 4.34 18.43 -0.06
CA GLN A 87 5.62 17.98 -0.61
C GLN A 87 5.43 16.62 -1.30
N LYS A 88 6.11 16.42 -2.43
CA LYS A 88 6.15 15.15 -3.13
C LYS A 88 6.51 14.06 -2.14
N GLU A 89 5.72 13.01 -2.12
CA GLU A 89 5.97 11.74 -1.44
C GLU A 89 7.45 11.40 -1.54
N ASN A 90 8.11 11.38 -0.42
CA ASN A 90 9.51 11.02 -0.36
C ASN A 90 9.51 9.48 -0.26
N MET A 91 9.85 8.79 -1.34
CA MET A 91 9.92 7.31 -1.39
C MET A 91 10.96 6.70 -0.43
N GLN A 92 11.38 7.43 0.59
CA GLN A 92 12.25 6.95 1.65
C GLN A 92 11.42 6.66 2.88
N ALA A 93 11.65 5.48 3.48
CA ALA A 93 10.99 5.10 4.72
C ALA A 93 11.15 6.17 5.80
N GLU A 94 10.05 6.56 6.40
CA GLU A 94 9.97 7.47 7.54
C GLU A 94 9.96 6.69 8.86
N ASP A 95 10.11 7.40 9.98
CA ASP A 95 9.86 6.86 11.32
C ASP A 95 8.34 6.91 11.61
N ALA A 96 7.61 6.11 10.84
CA ALA A 96 6.17 5.98 10.91
C ALA A 96 5.77 4.51 10.85
N SER A 97 4.61 4.14 11.39
CA SER A 97 4.18 2.74 11.39
C SER A 97 2.69 2.51 11.45
N ILE A 98 2.22 1.46 10.75
CA ILE A 98 0.90 0.84 10.98
C ILE A 98 1.12 -0.50 11.66
N ASN A 99 0.54 -0.69 12.85
CA ASN A 99 0.61 -1.91 13.63
C ASN A 99 -0.79 -2.44 13.93
N ILE A 100 -1.15 -3.56 13.30
CA ILE A 100 -2.45 -4.23 13.52
C ILE A 100 -2.20 -5.53 14.27
N SER A 101 -2.64 -5.59 15.53
CA SER A 101 -2.51 -6.79 16.38
C SER A 101 -3.85 -7.40 16.77
N GLY A 102 -4.97 -6.73 16.46
CA GLY A 102 -6.31 -7.20 16.79
C GLY A 102 -7.39 -6.37 16.12
N GLY A 103 -8.64 -6.58 16.52
CA GLY A 103 -9.81 -5.89 15.99
C GLY A 103 -10.34 -6.48 14.67
N LYS A 104 -11.45 -5.91 14.23
CA LYS A 104 -12.03 -6.15 12.91
C LYS A 104 -12.12 -4.84 12.16
N ILE A 105 -11.35 -4.74 11.09
CA ILE A 105 -11.16 -3.52 10.31
C ILE A 105 -11.72 -3.74 8.92
N THR A 106 -12.57 -2.85 8.47
CA THR A 106 -13.09 -2.82 7.10
C THR A 106 -12.80 -1.46 6.50
N VAL A 107 -12.05 -1.43 5.42
CA VAL A 107 -11.64 -0.22 4.72
C VAL A 107 -12.25 -0.20 3.32
N ASN A 108 -12.79 0.95 2.94
CA ASN A 108 -13.26 1.27 1.60
C ASN A 108 -12.65 2.62 1.19
N ALA A 109 -11.45 2.58 0.60
CA ALA A 109 -10.62 3.75 0.27
C ALA A 109 -10.55 4.00 -1.24
N GLU A 110 -10.61 5.26 -1.66
CA GLU A 110 -10.37 5.62 -3.07
C GLU A 110 -8.87 5.82 -3.38
N GLY A 111 -8.06 6.14 -2.36
CA GLY A 111 -6.61 6.10 -2.35
C GLY A 111 -6.06 4.73 -1.96
N ASP A 112 -4.99 4.72 -1.18
CA ASP A 112 -4.41 3.49 -0.64
C ASP A 112 -5.26 2.93 0.51
N GLY A 113 -5.37 1.62 0.60
CA GLY A 113 -6.13 1.00 1.69
C GLY A 113 -5.42 1.12 3.03
N LEU A 114 -4.16 0.71 3.04
CA LEU A 114 -3.20 0.84 4.13
C LEU A 114 -1.96 1.50 3.53
N ASP A 115 -1.70 2.76 3.88
CA ASP A 115 -0.52 3.53 3.49
C ASP A 115 0.40 3.75 4.69
N SER A 116 1.63 3.29 4.60
CA SER A 116 2.63 3.57 5.62
C SER A 116 3.88 4.16 5.00
N ASN A 117 4.15 5.43 5.28
CA ASN A 117 5.44 6.01 4.92
C ASN A 117 6.63 5.35 5.65
N GLY A 118 6.37 4.40 6.54
CA GLY A 118 7.33 3.58 7.25
C GLY A 118 7.01 2.09 7.16
N ASP A 119 6.87 1.45 8.30
CA ASP A 119 6.64 0.01 8.39
C ASP A 119 5.15 -0.35 8.52
N LEU A 120 4.75 -1.48 7.95
CA LEU A 120 3.43 -2.09 8.12
C LEU A 120 3.57 -3.46 8.81
N THR A 121 2.98 -3.63 9.97
CA THR A 121 2.99 -4.90 10.69
C THR A 121 1.58 -5.39 10.99
N VAL A 122 1.27 -6.62 10.57
CA VAL A 122 0.03 -7.31 10.94
C VAL A 122 0.38 -8.57 11.73
N SER A 123 -0.03 -8.62 12.99
CA SER A 123 0.19 -9.75 13.90
C SER A 123 -1.08 -10.41 14.39
N GLY A 124 -2.26 -9.83 14.10
CA GLY A 124 -3.56 -10.35 14.55
C GLY A 124 -4.73 -9.61 13.92
N GLY A 125 -5.94 -9.91 14.39
CA GLY A 125 -7.17 -9.29 13.92
C GLY A 125 -7.65 -9.76 12.55
N GLU A 126 -8.64 -9.06 12.04
CA GLU A 126 -9.21 -9.25 10.70
C GLU A 126 -9.23 -7.92 9.97
N THR A 127 -8.53 -7.83 8.85
CA THR A 127 -8.45 -6.61 8.02
C THR A 127 -8.96 -6.90 6.62
N TYR A 128 -9.97 -6.17 6.20
CA TYR A 128 -10.63 -6.29 4.92
C TYR A 128 -10.57 -4.96 4.19
N VAL A 129 -9.98 -4.96 3.01
CA VAL A 129 -9.77 -3.75 2.21
C VAL A 129 -10.47 -3.89 0.86
N SER A 130 -11.35 -2.93 0.58
CA SER A 130 -11.78 -2.60 -0.78
C SER A 130 -10.97 -1.38 -1.21
N GLY A 131 -9.86 -1.64 -1.87
CA GLY A 131 -8.89 -0.63 -2.29
C GLY A 131 -9.32 0.12 -3.55
N THR A 132 -8.39 0.84 -4.12
CA THR A 132 -8.63 1.71 -5.28
C THR A 132 -9.16 0.96 -6.50
N THR A 133 -10.01 1.65 -7.27
CA THR A 133 -10.42 1.24 -8.63
C THR A 133 -9.72 2.06 -9.72
N ARG A 134 -8.77 2.93 -9.32
CA ARG A 134 -8.02 3.84 -10.21
C ARG A 134 -6.54 3.49 -10.17
N GLY A 135 -5.81 3.80 -11.23
CA GLY A 135 -4.36 3.65 -11.24
C GLY A 135 -3.68 4.69 -10.36
N GLY A 136 -2.51 4.34 -9.82
CA GLY A 136 -1.66 5.24 -9.03
C GLY A 136 -1.61 4.93 -7.54
N ASN A 137 -2.57 4.18 -7.02
CA ASN A 137 -2.67 3.76 -5.62
C ASN A 137 -2.81 2.23 -5.54
N GLY A 138 -2.71 1.64 -4.37
CA GLY A 138 -2.83 0.22 -4.10
C GLY A 138 -3.69 -0.09 -2.89
N GLY A 139 -4.02 -1.35 -2.67
CA GLY A 139 -4.69 -1.76 -1.43
C GLY A 139 -3.75 -1.76 -0.24
N ILE A 140 -2.44 -1.86 -0.50
CA ILE A 140 -1.34 -1.74 0.46
C ILE A 140 -0.22 -0.97 -0.23
N ASP A 141 0.29 0.07 0.44
CA ASP A 141 1.51 0.81 0.10
C ASP A 141 2.38 1.02 1.34
N TYR A 142 3.72 0.98 1.19
CA TYR A 142 4.63 1.23 2.30
C TYR A 142 6.03 1.60 1.79
N ASN A 143 6.71 2.49 2.52
CA ASN A 143 8.07 2.90 2.18
C ASN A 143 9.16 2.12 2.96
N GLY A 144 8.80 1.41 4.02
CA GLY A 144 9.69 0.63 4.87
C GLY A 144 9.60 -0.86 4.60
N THR A 145 9.10 -1.62 5.57
CA THR A 145 8.88 -3.07 5.48
C THR A 145 7.43 -3.43 5.80
N ALA A 146 6.85 -4.37 5.05
CA ALA A 146 5.55 -4.95 5.40
C ALA A 146 5.73 -6.39 5.89
N THR A 147 5.19 -6.69 7.07
CA THR A 147 5.31 -8.01 7.70
C THR A 147 3.96 -8.51 8.20
N ILE A 148 3.63 -9.76 7.89
CA ILE A 148 2.48 -10.44 8.47
C ILE A 148 2.90 -11.70 9.22
N THR A 149 2.52 -11.79 10.50
CA THR A 149 2.84 -12.90 11.39
C THR A 149 1.59 -13.58 11.96
N GLY A 150 0.42 -12.99 11.77
CA GLY A 150 -0.86 -13.50 12.26
C GLY A 150 -2.05 -12.71 11.71
N GLY A 151 -3.25 -13.10 12.08
CA GLY A 151 -4.49 -12.46 11.65
C GLY A 151 -5.00 -12.93 10.30
N THR A 152 -6.01 -12.21 9.80
CA THR A 152 -6.56 -12.38 8.44
C THR A 152 -6.51 -11.04 7.73
N VAL A 153 -5.93 -11.02 6.53
CA VAL A 153 -5.94 -9.86 5.64
C VAL A 153 -6.50 -10.28 4.30
N ILE A 154 -7.50 -9.58 3.81
CA ILE A 154 -8.01 -9.70 2.44
C ILE A 154 -8.05 -8.30 1.84
N VAL A 155 -7.28 -8.09 0.79
CA VAL A 155 -7.26 -6.88 -0.01
C VAL A 155 -7.82 -7.19 -1.38
N THR A 156 -8.71 -6.37 -1.86
CA THR A 156 -9.28 -6.45 -3.21
C THR A 156 -9.19 -5.08 -3.88
N GLU A 157 -8.80 -5.05 -5.14
CA GLU A 157 -8.59 -3.80 -5.88
C GLU A 157 -8.61 -4.04 -7.39
N ILE A 158 -8.62 -3.01 -8.18
CA ILE A 158 -8.22 -3.07 -9.58
C ILE A 158 -6.69 -3.04 -9.62
N GLN A 159 -6.07 -4.08 -10.20
CA GLN A 159 -4.62 -4.22 -10.26
C GLN A 159 -3.96 -2.93 -10.74
N SER A 160 -3.14 -2.34 -9.90
CA SER A 160 -2.44 -1.09 -10.14
C SER A 160 -1.04 -1.14 -9.53
N MET A 161 -0.78 -0.38 -8.46
CA MET A 161 0.52 -0.27 -7.80
C MET A 161 0.62 -1.11 -6.52
N THR A 162 -0.16 -2.16 -6.41
CA THR A 162 -0.26 -3.00 -5.23
C THR A 162 1.08 -3.55 -4.79
N GLU A 163 1.40 -3.36 -3.54
CA GLU A 163 2.49 -3.99 -2.85
C GLU A 163 2.04 -5.25 -2.10
N ASN A 164 2.95 -6.19 -1.89
CA ASN A 164 2.70 -7.41 -1.13
C ASN A 164 3.51 -7.39 0.16
N PHE A 165 3.16 -8.21 1.12
CA PHE A 165 3.97 -8.40 2.32
C PHE A 165 5.38 -8.90 1.99
N GLY A 166 6.36 -8.49 2.79
CA GLY A 166 7.76 -8.83 2.62
C GLY A 166 8.12 -10.24 3.09
N SER A 167 9.34 -10.65 2.73
CA SER A 167 9.88 -12.00 3.03
C SER A 167 10.14 -12.26 4.52
N SER A 168 10.07 -11.26 5.38
CA SER A 168 10.13 -11.39 6.84
C SER A 168 8.82 -11.92 7.45
N SER A 169 7.76 -12.03 6.66
CA SER A 169 6.48 -12.60 7.08
C SER A 169 6.63 -14.08 7.47
N THR A 170 5.86 -14.50 8.48
CA THR A 170 5.84 -15.89 8.95
C THR A 170 4.50 -16.60 8.72
N GLN A 171 3.54 -15.91 8.13
CA GLN A 171 2.25 -16.43 7.68
C GLN A 171 2.18 -16.47 6.17
N GLY A 172 1.48 -17.46 5.60
CA GLY A 172 1.32 -17.58 4.15
C GLY A 172 0.51 -16.46 3.53
N VAL A 173 1.00 -15.91 2.42
CA VAL A 173 0.35 -14.84 1.65
C VAL A 173 0.26 -15.24 0.19
N VAL A 174 -0.89 -15.01 -0.43
CA VAL A 174 -1.05 -15.10 -1.88
C VAL A 174 -1.52 -13.76 -2.43
N GLN A 175 -0.87 -13.33 -3.51
CA GLN A 175 -1.36 -12.24 -4.35
C GLN A 175 -1.67 -12.82 -5.73
N LEU A 176 -2.89 -12.62 -6.20
CA LEU A 176 -3.38 -13.21 -7.44
C LEU A 176 -4.21 -12.22 -8.25
N SER A 177 -4.01 -12.24 -9.57
CA SER A 177 -4.95 -11.63 -10.50
C SER A 177 -6.13 -12.58 -10.74
N VAL A 178 -7.33 -12.03 -10.76
CA VAL A 178 -8.57 -12.73 -11.09
C VAL A 178 -9.25 -12.03 -12.26
N SER A 179 -10.26 -12.66 -12.87
CA SER A 179 -11.12 -11.95 -13.82
C SER A 179 -11.85 -10.81 -13.11
N ASN A 180 -12.20 -9.73 -13.84
CA ASN A 180 -12.94 -8.61 -13.29
C ASN A 180 -14.19 -9.11 -12.55
N GLN A 181 -14.33 -8.71 -11.31
CA GLN A 181 -15.47 -8.99 -10.45
C GLN A 181 -16.20 -7.68 -10.15
N ALA A 182 -17.52 -7.73 -10.19
CA ALA A 182 -18.33 -6.58 -9.81
C ALA A 182 -18.29 -6.36 -8.28
N ALA A 183 -18.57 -5.14 -7.85
CA ALA A 183 -18.80 -4.82 -6.43
C ALA A 183 -19.83 -5.80 -5.82
N GLY A 184 -19.60 -6.20 -4.58
CA GLY A 184 -20.45 -7.17 -3.88
C GLY A 184 -20.19 -8.65 -4.27
N THR A 185 -19.22 -8.92 -5.15
CA THR A 185 -18.83 -10.30 -5.48
C THR A 185 -17.88 -10.85 -4.43
N THR A 186 -18.30 -11.89 -3.72
CA THR A 186 -17.50 -12.49 -2.65
C THR A 186 -16.23 -13.15 -3.18
N VAL A 187 -15.11 -12.91 -2.50
CA VAL A 187 -13.86 -13.65 -2.64
C VAL A 187 -13.64 -14.52 -1.41
N SER A 188 -13.12 -15.73 -1.59
CA SER A 188 -12.79 -16.65 -0.50
C SER A 188 -11.59 -17.52 -0.83
N ILE A 189 -10.92 -18.00 0.21
CA ILE A 189 -9.86 -19.01 0.10
C ILE A 189 -10.21 -20.23 0.94
N ALA A 190 -10.00 -21.41 0.37
CA ALA A 190 -10.25 -22.68 1.03
C ALA A 190 -9.01 -23.56 1.00
N ASP A 191 -8.88 -24.44 2.00
CA ASP A 191 -7.85 -25.48 2.06
C ASP A 191 -8.09 -26.60 1.04
N SER A 192 -7.17 -27.55 0.94
CA SER A 192 -7.28 -28.72 0.05
C SER A 192 -8.45 -29.67 0.38
N LYS A 193 -9.08 -29.51 1.55
CA LYS A 193 -10.26 -30.27 1.98
C LYS A 193 -11.57 -29.53 1.67
N GLY A 194 -11.48 -28.30 1.17
CA GLY A 194 -12.63 -27.45 0.88
C GLY A 194 -13.14 -26.64 2.07
N ASN A 195 -12.42 -26.59 3.19
CA ASN A 195 -12.79 -25.73 4.31
C ASN A 195 -12.42 -24.29 3.96
N ILE A 196 -13.40 -23.38 4.03
CA ILE A 196 -13.17 -21.94 3.83
C ILE A 196 -12.35 -21.42 5.02
N LEU A 197 -11.17 -20.87 4.73
CA LEU A 197 -10.28 -20.29 5.71
C LEU A 197 -10.57 -18.79 5.94
N ALA A 198 -10.90 -18.07 4.88
CA ALA A 198 -11.27 -16.66 4.92
C ALA A 198 -12.19 -16.31 3.76
N SER A 199 -13.02 -15.28 3.96
CA SER A 199 -13.99 -14.80 2.97
C SER A 199 -14.28 -13.33 3.19
N TYR A 200 -14.43 -12.57 2.09
CA TYR A 200 -14.78 -11.15 2.11
C TYR A 200 -15.71 -10.80 0.95
N THR A 201 -16.62 -9.87 1.18
CA THR A 201 -17.49 -9.31 0.13
C THR A 201 -17.16 -7.83 -0.04
N PRO A 202 -16.34 -7.48 -1.05
CA PRO A 202 -15.85 -6.12 -1.26
C PRO A 202 -16.97 -5.16 -1.66
N ALA A 203 -16.84 -3.90 -1.23
CA ALA A 203 -17.74 -2.82 -1.61
C ALA A 203 -17.52 -2.34 -3.07
N LYS A 204 -16.36 -2.64 -3.65
CA LYS A 204 -15.94 -2.19 -4.98
C LYS A 204 -15.67 -3.35 -5.92
N GLU A 205 -15.60 -3.06 -7.22
CA GLU A 205 -15.12 -3.99 -8.24
C GLU A 205 -13.62 -4.28 -8.06
N TYR A 206 -13.18 -5.45 -8.47
CA TYR A 206 -11.79 -5.87 -8.31
C TYR A 206 -11.35 -6.89 -9.36
N ASN A 207 -10.04 -6.96 -9.60
CA ASN A 207 -9.39 -7.99 -10.39
C ASN A 207 -8.03 -8.43 -9.83
N SER A 208 -7.67 -7.91 -8.67
CA SER A 208 -6.49 -8.30 -7.90
C SER A 208 -6.90 -8.59 -6.45
N VAL A 209 -6.28 -9.59 -5.86
CA VAL A 209 -6.57 -10.03 -4.50
C VAL A 209 -5.27 -10.37 -3.78
N ILE A 210 -5.08 -9.83 -2.56
CA ILE A 210 -4.10 -10.32 -1.60
C ILE A 210 -4.85 -11.00 -0.48
N ILE A 211 -4.48 -12.23 -0.16
CA ILE A 211 -5.07 -12.96 0.97
C ILE A 211 -3.97 -13.56 1.83
N SER A 212 -4.07 -13.34 3.12
CA SER A 212 -3.33 -14.02 4.15
C SER A 212 -4.26 -14.37 5.30
N THR A 213 -4.21 -15.59 5.78
CA THR A 213 -5.00 -16.01 6.93
C THR A 213 -4.32 -17.18 7.67
N LYS A 214 -4.70 -17.33 8.93
CA LYS A 214 -4.18 -18.43 9.76
C LYS A 214 -4.40 -19.79 9.10
N GLY A 215 -3.37 -20.61 9.08
CA GLY A 215 -3.41 -21.94 8.46
C GLY A 215 -2.88 -21.98 7.02
N MET A 216 -2.56 -20.83 6.44
CA MET A 216 -1.86 -20.79 5.15
C MET A 216 -0.36 -21.07 5.37
N THR A 217 0.13 -22.17 4.81
CA THR A 217 1.49 -22.69 5.00
C THR A 217 2.16 -22.99 3.67
N GLN A 218 3.48 -22.83 3.63
CA GLN A 218 4.27 -23.13 2.45
C GLN A 218 4.17 -24.63 2.08
N GLY A 219 4.06 -24.90 0.78
CA GLY A 219 3.93 -26.24 0.21
C GLY A 219 2.50 -26.69 -0.01
N GLU A 220 1.52 -26.09 0.68
CA GLU A 220 0.12 -26.45 0.58
C GLU A 220 -0.57 -25.77 -0.62
N THR A 221 -1.65 -26.42 -1.10
CA THR A 221 -2.48 -25.91 -2.19
C THR A 221 -3.82 -25.42 -1.66
N TYR A 222 -4.20 -24.24 -2.09
CA TYR A 222 -5.44 -23.58 -1.73
C TYR A 222 -6.29 -23.35 -2.96
N THR A 223 -7.60 -23.20 -2.75
CA THR A 223 -8.56 -22.83 -3.79
C THR A 223 -9.06 -21.41 -3.51
N LEU A 224 -8.69 -20.47 -4.37
CA LEU A 224 -9.30 -19.13 -4.39
C LEU A 224 -10.58 -19.20 -5.21
N THR A 225 -11.67 -18.64 -4.69
CA THR A 225 -12.94 -18.45 -5.39
C THR A 225 -13.28 -16.96 -5.41
N ALA A 226 -13.51 -16.40 -6.61
CA ALA A 226 -13.96 -15.02 -6.82
C ALA A 226 -15.23 -15.09 -7.70
N GLY A 227 -16.40 -14.89 -7.10
CA GLY A 227 -17.68 -15.10 -7.75
C GLY A 227 -17.86 -16.55 -8.24
N THR A 228 -17.93 -16.76 -9.54
CA THR A 228 -18.04 -18.08 -10.17
C THR A 228 -16.69 -18.65 -10.63
N THR A 229 -15.62 -17.87 -10.52
CA THR A 229 -14.27 -18.28 -10.95
C THR A 229 -13.53 -18.93 -9.80
N THR A 230 -12.91 -20.07 -10.03
CA THR A 230 -12.04 -20.75 -9.07
C THR A 230 -10.64 -20.92 -9.65
N GLN A 231 -9.63 -20.74 -8.79
CA GLN A 231 -8.22 -20.90 -9.15
C GLN A 231 -7.50 -21.64 -8.03
N GLN A 232 -6.72 -22.66 -8.37
CA GLN A 232 -5.84 -23.31 -7.41
C GLN A 232 -4.50 -22.59 -7.37
N VAL A 233 -3.96 -22.41 -6.17
CA VAL A 233 -2.65 -21.81 -5.93
C VAL A 233 -1.90 -22.65 -4.91
N THR A 234 -0.67 -23.03 -5.28
CA THR A 234 0.26 -23.70 -4.35
C THR A 234 1.25 -22.69 -3.83
N LEU A 235 1.35 -22.54 -2.52
CA LEU A 235 2.33 -21.67 -1.88
C LEU A 235 3.74 -22.28 -1.98
N SER A 236 4.37 -22.13 -3.15
CA SER A 236 5.76 -22.56 -3.34
C SER A 236 6.75 -21.78 -2.48
N GLN A 237 6.40 -20.54 -2.16
CA GLN A 237 7.06 -19.66 -1.20
C GLN A 237 6.01 -19.18 -0.19
N LEU A 238 6.45 -18.77 1.01
CA LEU A 238 5.52 -18.34 2.06
C LEU A 238 4.76 -17.08 1.63
N VAL A 239 5.43 -16.13 0.99
CA VAL A 239 4.82 -14.98 0.32
C VAL A 239 4.87 -15.22 -1.18
N SER A 240 3.73 -15.36 -1.82
CA SER A 240 3.58 -15.66 -3.24
C SER A 240 2.87 -14.53 -3.98
N GLY A 241 3.36 -14.19 -5.16
CA GLY A 241 2.93 -13.07 -5.98
C GLY A 241 3.98 -11.97 -6.03
N SER A 242 3.95 -11.16 -7.07
CA SER A 242 4.82 -9.98 -7.20
C SER A 242 4.01 -8.73 -6.93
N GLY A 243 4.41 -7.96 -5.94
CA GLY A 243 3.97 -6.57 -5.81
C GLY A 243 4.32 -5.77 -7.06
N GLY A 244 3.55 -4.74 -7.38
CA GLY A 244 3.91 -3.72 -8.36
C GLY A 244 5.26 -3.07 -8.03
N MET A 245 5.80 -2.28 -8.94
CA MET A 245 7.16 -1.73 -8.88
C MET A 245 7.40 -0.81 -7.66
N GLY A 246 7.69 -1.38 -6.51
CA GLY A 246 8.07 -0.66 -5.30
C GLY A 246 9.11 -1.42 -4.49
N GLY A 247 10.26 -1.70 -5.02
CA GLY A 247 11.32 -2.38 -4.28
C GLY A 247 12.54 -2.60 -5.15
N MET A 248 13.33 -1.57 -5.37
CA MET A 248 14.75 -1.77 -5.68
C MET A 248 15.44 -2.34 -4.44
N GLN A 249 15.18 -3.63 -4.18
CA GLN A 249 16.00 -4.39 -3.26
C GLN A 249 17.38 -4.50 -3.88
N GLY A 250 18.36 -3.79 -3.32
CA GLY A 250 19.77 -3.85 -3.69
C GLY A 250 20.25 -5.30 -3.67
N GLY A 251 20.40 -5.91 -4.84
CA GLY A 251 20.99 -7.21 -4.99
C GLY A 251 22.41 -7.20 -4.44
N PRO A 252 22.85 -8.26 -3.71
CA PRO A 252 24.20 -8.36 -3.22
C PRO A 252 25.16 -8.41 -4.42
N GLY A 253 26.17 -7.51 -4.39
CA GLY A 253 27.16 -7.34 -5.45
C GLY A 253 27.76 -8.65 -5.92
N GLY A 254 27.57 -8.95 -7.18
CA GLY A 254 28.20 -10.05 -7.88
C GLY A 254 29.72 -9.81 -7.94
N ASN A 255 30.41 -10.71 -7.30
CA ASN A 255 31.87 -10.80 -7.19
C ASN A 255 32.50 -10.95 -8.57
N GLY A 256 33.55 -10.14 -8.85
CA GLY A 256 34.26 -10.13 -10.11
C GLY A 256 34.87 -11.48 -10.51
N GLY A 257 34.64 -11.89 -11.73
CA GLY A 257 35.41 -12.94 -12.39
C GLY A 257 36.63 -12.35 -13.12
N PRO A 258 37.76 -13.08 -13.14
CA PRO A 258 39.05 -12.55 -13.62
C PRO A 258 39.17 -12.58 -15.12
N GLY A 259 40.00 -11.67 -15.63
CA GLY A 259 40.28 -11.31 -17.01
C GLY A 259 40.61 -12.42 -17.97
N GLY A 260 40.28 -12.17 -19.20
CA GLY A 260 40.79 -12.80 -20.38
C GLY A 260 41.21 -11.73 -21.38
N ASN A 261 42.52 -11.58 -21.48
CA ASN A 261 43.23 -10.75 -22.45
C ASN A 261 43.37 -11.55 -23.75
N GLU A 262 42.88 -11.06 -24.88
CA GLU A 262 43.44 -11.42 -26.17
C GLU A 262 43.23 -10.28 -27.17
N GLY A 263 44.32 -9.89 -27.78
CA GLY A 263 44.47 -8.74 -28.60
C GLY A 263 44.32 -9.00 -30.11
N GLY A 264 44.30 -7.91 -30.83
CA GLY A 264 44.64 -7.79 -32.24
C GLY A 264 43.55 -7.38 -33.20
N PRO A 265 43.91 -6.84 -34.41
CA PRO A 265 44.60 -5.60 -34.58
C PRO A 265 43.86 -4.57 -35.49
N ARG A 266 44.39 -3.39 -35.49
CA ARG A 266 44.29 -2.22 -36.40
C ARG A 266 43.66 -2.38 -37.79
N GLY A 267 42.90 -1.35 -38.17
CA GLY A 267 42.64 -0.81 -39.50
C GLY A 267 41.73 0.40 -39.34
N GLY A 268 42.02 1.57 -39.55
CA GLY A 268 42.81 2.39 -40.42
C GLY A 268 41.95 2.92 -41.59
N PHE A 269 41.96 4.26 -41.77
CA PHE A 269 41.35 5.09 -42.82
C PHE A 269 39.98 5.68 -42.45
N GLY A 270 39.71 6.96 -42.60
CA GLY A 270 40.40 8.06 -43.20
C GLY A 270 39.39 9.17 -43.53
N ASN A 271 39.74 10.36 -43.19
CA ASN A 271 39.47 11.64 -43.85
C ASN A 271 38.09 11.98 -44.47
N GLY A 272 37.62 13.17 -44.18
CA GLY A 272 36.65 13.88 -44.99
C GLY A 272 36.18 15.19 -44.36
N MET A 273 36.90 16.20 -44.63
CA MET A 273 36.70 17.65 -44.40
C MET A 273 35.42 18.22 -45.01
N ASN A 274 35.09 19.40 -44.47
CA ASN A 274 34.50 20.60 -45.12
C ASN A 274 33.03 20.80 -44.81
N GLY A 275 32.55 21.96 -44.43
CA GLY A 275 32.93 23.33 -44.56
C GLY A 275 31.75 24.16 -44.02
N GLY A 276 32.03 25.25 -43.40
CA GLY A 276 31.07 26.25 -42.89
C GLY A 276 30.54 27.16 -44.05
N PRO A 277 30.23 28.44 -43.79
CA PRO A 277 29.37 29.10 -42.78
C PRO A 277 28.31 30.04 -43.46
N GLY A 278 27.45 30.71 -42.70
CA GLY A 278 26.60 31.79 -43.18
C GLY A 278 25.48 32.08 -42.19
N ASN A 279 25.51 33.02 -41.37
CA ASN A 279 25.45 34.46 -41.36
C ASN A 279 24.12 35.08 -41.89
N GLY A 280 23.53 35.93 -41.09
CA GLY A 280 22.45 36.87 -41.40
C GLY A 280 21.27 36.69 -40.47
N GLY A 281 20.89 37.52 -39.53
CA GLY A 281 21.07 38.98 -39.41
C GLY A 281 19.71 39.66 -39.54
N PHE A 282 19.43 40.59 -38.60
CA PHE A 282 18.38 41.63 -38.60
C PHE A 282 16.94 41.15 -38.21
N GLY A 283 16.17 41.76 -37.40
CA GLY A 283 16.15 43.07 -36.80
C GLY A 283 14.80 43.22 -36.10
N GLY A 284 14.72 43.91 -34.95
CA GLY A 284 13.50 44.40 -34.41
C GLY A 284 12.98 45.63 -35.22
N PRO A 285 12.07 46.46 -34.77
CA PRO A 285 11.60 46.68 -33.38
C PRO A 285 10.09 47.02 -33.24
N ASN A 286 9.66 47.22 -31.97
CA ASN A 286 8.65 48.19 -31.49
C ASN A 286 7.19 48.19 -31.96
N GLY A 287 6.31 48.31 -30.99
CA GLY A 287 5.01 48.96 -31.16
C GLY A 287 3.99 48.63 -30.07
N ASN A 288 4.06 49.34 -29.03
CA ASN A 288 3.11 50.07 -28.22
C ASN A 288 1.62 49.99 -28.60
N GLY A 289 0.76 49.90 -27.57
CA GLY A 289 -0.51 50.61 -27.53
C GLY A 289 -1.77 49.81 -27.37
N GLY A 290 -2.44 50.01 -26.27
CA GLY A 290 -3.83 49.66 -26.05
C GLY A 290 -4.08 49.09 -24.70
#